data_28a9f28ee0b62d44d5f9a8ad2a0e2c92
#
_entry.id   28a9f28ee0b62d44d5f9a8ad2a0e2c92
#
_cell.length_a   1.000
_cell.length_b   1.000
_cell.length_c   1.000
_cell.angle_alpha   90.00
_cell.angle_beta   90.00
_cell.angle_gamma   90.00
#
_symmetry.space_group_name_H-M   'P 1'
#
loop_
_entity.id
_entity.type
_entity.pdbx_description
1 polymer ?
#
loop_
_entity_poly.entity_id
_entity_poly.type
_entity_poly.pdbx_seq_one_letter_code
_entity_poly.pdbx_strand_id
1 'polypeptide(L)'
;MSRFLLILLVLCAPELARDIGQFDQVAPEVRQWFRDQKSPKTGMLCCNEADGTEAQEDIRDGHYWTTWPSVAPIWYPVPDEVVIKDPNKVGHPVVWIYFEQGAIRIRCYVPGGKV
;
A
#
# COMPACT_ATOMS: atom_id res chain seq x y z
N MET A 1 10.43 16.40 -23.12
CA MET A 1 8.98 16.35 -22.92
C MET A 1 8.53 14.95 -22.57
N SER A 2 8.77 14.00 -23.45
CA SER A 2 8.35 12.63 -23.18
C SER A 2 8.96 12.05 -21.91
N ARG A 3 10.07 12.60 -21.48
CA ARG A 3 10.72 12.12 -20.25
C ARG A 3 9.84 12.24 -19.02
N PHE A 4 9.03 13.28 -18.95
CA PHE A 4 8.16 13.48 -17.81
C PHE A 4 7.11 12.39 -17.72
N LEU A 5 6.60 11.97 -18.87
CA LEU A 5 5.62 10.90 -18.89
C LEU A 5 6.21 9.59 -18.41
N LEU A 6 7.45 9.31 -18.78
CA LEU A 6 8.11 8.09 -18.34
C LEU A 6 8.30 8.07 -16.83
N ILE A 7 8.69 9.20 -16.26
CA ILE A 7 8.88 9.29 -14.82
C ILE A 7 7.58 9.03 -14.09
N LEU A 8 6.49 9.60 -14.58
CA LEU A 8 5.19 9.41 -13.96
C LEU A 8 4.74 7.95 -14.00
N LEU A 9 5.03 7.26 -15.09
CA LEU A 9 4.64 5.87 -15.23
C LEU A 9 5.39 4.96 -14.25
N VAL A 10 6.59 5.33 -13.85
CA VAL A 10 7.39 4.51 -12.97
C VAL A 10 6.95 4.59 -11.53
N LEU A 11 6.27 5.66 -11.12
CA LEU A 11 5.94 5.90 -9.72
C LEU A 11 5.17 4.78 -9.06
N CYS A 12 4.25 4.17 -9.78
CA CYS A 12 3.32 3.23 -9.17
C CYS A 12 3.43 1.81 -9.70
N ALA A 13 4.33 1.55 -10.59
CA ALA A 13 4.36 0.24 -11.24
C ALA A 13 5.78 -0.22 -11.51
N PRO A 14 6.55 -0.51 -10.45
CA PRO A 14 7.84 -1.15 -10.67
C PRO A 14 7.63 -2.50 -11.32
N GLU A 15 8.53 -2.85 -12.21
CA GLU A 15 8.39 -4.07 -12.98
C GLU A 15 8.19 -5.30 -12.10
N LEU A 16 8.93 -5.37 -11.00
CA LEU A 16 8.90 -6.53 -10.14
C LEU A 16 7.62 -6.66 -9.33
N ALA A 17 6.89 -5.56 -9.16
CA ALA A 17 5.67 -5.57 -8.36
C ALA A 17 4.42 -5.65 -9.21
N ARG A 18 4.54 -5.72 -10.52
CA ARG A 18 3.38 -5.76 -11.40
C ARG A 18 2.62 -7.06 -11.25
N ASP A 19 1.32 -6.97 -11.48
CA ASP A 19 0.47 -8.13 -11.54
C ASP A 19 0.76 -8.87 -12.85
N ILE A 20 1.39 -10.01 -12.73
CA ILE A 20 1.74 -10.84 -13.87
C ILE A 20 1.07 -12.21 -13.78
N GLY A 21 -0.05 -12.29 -13.07
CA GLY A 21 -0.80 -13.51 -12.93
C GLY A 21 -0.65 -14.18 -11.57
N GLN A 22 0.21 -13.67 -10.71
CA GLN A 22 0.43 -14.28 -9.40
C GLN A 22 -0.79 -14.14 -8.49
N PHE A 23 -1.71 -13.25 -8.82
CA PHE A 23 -2.92 -13.04 -8.03
C PHE A 23 -4.18 -13.53 -8.74
N ASP A 24 -4.03 -14.41 -9.73
CA ASP A 24 -5.19 -14.89 -10.50
C ASP A 24 -6.22 -15.59 -9.63
N GLN A 25 -5.81 -16.15 -8.50
CA GLN A 25 -6.73 -16.85 -7.61
C GLN A 25 -7.47 -15.92 -6.66
N VAL A 26 -7.11 -14.67 -6.64
CA VAL A 26 -7.77 -13.69 -5.80
C VAL A 26 -9.10 -13.29 -6.46
N ALA A 27 -10.17 -13.22 -5.66
CA ALA A 27 -11.48 -12.86 -6.20
C ALA A 27 -11.44 -11.53 -6.92
N PRO A 28 -12.13 -11.40 -8.05
CA PRO A 28 -12.08 -10.17 -8.86
C PRO A 28 -12.46 -8.91 -8.09
N GLU A 29 -13.44 -8.98 -7.20
CA GLU A 29 -13.84 -7.82 -6.42
C GLU A 29 -12.76 -7.38 -5.45
N VAL A 30 -11.97 -8.34 -4.92
CA VAL A 30 -10.86 -7.99 -4.04
C VAL A 30 -9.75 -7.34 -4.83
N ARG A 31 -9.44 -7.87 -6.01
CA ARG A 31 -8.43 -7.29 -6.88
C ARG A 31 -8.82 -5.87 -7.28
N GLN A 32 -10.10 -5.66 -7.58
CA GLN A 32 -10.57 -4.32 -7.93
C GLN A 32 -10.47 -3.37 -6.74
N TRP A 33 -10.77 -3.88 -5.53
CA TRP A 33 -10.64 -3.09 -4.33
C TRP A 33 -9.21 -2.56 -4.18
N PHE A 34 -8.21 -3.42 -4.38
CA PHE A 34 -6.81 -2.98 -4.33
C PHE A 34 -6.53 -1.87 -5.33
N ARG A 35 -7.02 -2.03 -6.55
CA ARG A 35 -6.77 -1.05 -7.60
C ARG A 35 -7.46 0.29 -7.34
N ASP A 36 -8.52 0.27 -6.57
CA ASP A 36 -9.30 1.48 -6.31
C ASP A 36 -8.79 2.30 -5.14
N GLN A 37 -7.89 1.76 -4.34
CA GLN A 37 -7.42 2.47 -3.15
C GLN A 37 -6.61 3.70 -3.53
N LYS A 38 -6.86 4.78 -2.81
CA LYS A 38 -6.20 6.06 -3.03
C LYS A 38 -5.69 6.60 -1.72
N SER A 39 -4.53 7.25 -1.76
CA SER A 39 -4.00 7.92 -0.60
C SER A 39 -4.88 9.12 -0.24
N PRO A 40 -5.38 9.21 1.00
CA PRO A 40 -6.14 10.39 1.40
C PRO A 40 -5.30 11.65 1.35
N LYS A 41 -3.98 11.52 1.49
CA LYS A 41 -3.08 12.67 1.47
C LYS A 41 -2.96 13.28 0.09
N THR A 42 -2.86 12.46 -0.95
CA THR A 42 -2.56 12.95 -2.30
C THR A 42 -3.71 12.78 -3.28
N GLY A 43 -4.66 11.91 -2.98
CA GLY A 43 -5.69 11.54 -3.94
C GLY A 43 -5.22 10.62 -5.04
N MET A 44 -3.95 10.23 -5.01
CA MET A 44 -3.39 9.34 -6.03
C MET A 44 -3.58 7.89 -5.64
N LEU A 45 -3.62 7.03 -6.65
CA LEU A 45 -3.77 5.59 -6.42
C LEU A 45 -2.64 5.03 -5.59
N CYS A 46 -2.97 4.07 -4.72
CA CYS A 46 -1.98 3.35 -3.93
C CYS A 46 -1.24 2.30 -4.75
N CYS A 47 -1.70 2.04 -5.95
CA CYS A 47 -1.24 1.01 -6.87
C CYS A 47 -2.06 -0.26 -6.72
N ASN A 48 -1.63 -1.37 -7.30
CA ASN A 48 -2.46 -2.56 -7.34
C ASN A 48 -2.07 -3.56 -6.25
N GLU A 49 -2.69 -4.73 -6.28
CA GLU A 49 -2.45 -5.75 -5.27
C GLU A 49 -1.00 -6.25 -5.24
N ALA A 50 -0.27 -6.11 -6.35
CA ALA A 50 1.12 -6.51 -6.37
C ALA A 50 2.00 -5.60 -5.54
N ASP A 51 1.54 -4.38 -5.30
CA ASP A 51 2.29 -3.40 -4.53
C ASP A 51 1.86 -3.33 -3.08
N GLY A 52 0.65 -3.77 -2.77
CA GLY A 52 0.17 -3.81 -1.39
C GLY A 52 0.69 -5.03 -0.67
N THR A 53 1.22 -4.85 0.52
CA THR A 53 1.85 -5.91 1.29
C THR A 53 1.06 -6.15 2.57
N GLU A 54 0.81 -7.41 2.87
CA GLU A 54 0.22 -7.78 4.15
C GLU A 54 1.19 -7.38 5.27
N ALA A 55 0.65 -6.80 6.34
CA ALA A 55 1.48 -6.26 7.40
C ALA A 55 0.86 -6.56 8.76
N GLN A 56 1.65 -6.34 9.81
CA GLN A 56 1.16 -6.37 11.17
C GLN A 56 0.79 -4.96 11.60
N GLU A 57 -0.01 -4.85 12.64
CA GLU A 57 -0.54 -3.57 13.09
C GLU A 57 -0.41 -3.44 14.59
N ASP A 58 -0.08 -2.23 15.04
CA ASP A 58 -0.08 -1.89 16.45
C ASP A 58 -0.57 -0.45 16.56
N ILE A 59 -1.04 -0.10 17.73
CA ILE A 59 -1.47 1.27 18.02
C ILE A 59 -0.62 1.77 19.18
N ARG A 60 0.11 2.86 18.94
CA ARG A 60 0.98 3.45 19.95
C ARG A 60 0.66 4.94 20.04
N ASP A 61 0.30 5.37 21.24
CA ASP A 61 -0.07 6.77 21.47
C ASP A 61 -1.15 7.26 20.52
N GLY A 62 -2.10 6.38 20.19
CA GLY A 62 -3.22 6.76 19.34
C GLY A 62 -2.92 6.75 17.85
N HIS A 63 -1.74 6.27 17.47
CA HIS A 63 -1.34 6.24 16.06
C HIS A 63 -1.02 4.82 15.63
N TYR A 64 -1.27 4.52 14.35
CA TYR A 64 -0.94 3.21 13.81
C TYR A 64 0.56 3.05 13.59
N TRP A 65 1.02 1.84 13.83
CA TRP A 65 2.36 1.39 13.46
C TRP A 65 2.20 0.12 12.67
N THR A 66 3.04 -0.08 11.69
CA THR A 66 2.94 -1.24 10.80
C THR A 66 4.32 -1.78 10.47
N THR A 67 4.35 -2.98 9.93
CA THR A 67 5.61 -3.65 9.60
C THR A 67 5.83 -3.70 8.09
N TRP A 68 7.10 -3.69 7.73
CA TRP A 68 7.54 -3.94 6.35
C TRP A 68 9.03 -4.27 6.39
N PRO A 69 9.53 -5.18 5.59
CA PRO A 69 8.81 -6.10 4.68
C PRO A 69 8.21 -7.29 5.45
N SER A 70 7.55 -8.18 4.72
CA SER A 70 6.95 -9.36 5.35
C SER A 70 8.00 -10.28 5.97
N VAL A 71 9.16 -10.35 5.35
CA VAL A 71 10.29 -11.14 5.86
C VAL A 71 11.22 -10.21 6.64
N ALA A 72 11.57 -10.58 7.85
CA ALA A 72 12.40 -9.77 8.75
C ALA A 72 11.78 -8.38 8.94
N PRO A 73 10.56 -8.31 9.44
CA PRO A 73 9.83 -7.05 9.48
C PRO A 73 10.41 -6.05 10.47
N ILE A 74 10.30 -4.78 10.10
CA ILE A 74 10.66 -3.64 10.94
C ILE A 74 9.40 -2.82 11.13
N TRP A 75 9.24 -2.25 12.32
CA TRP A 75 8.08 -1.42 12.64
C TRP A 75 8.31 0.03 12.21
N TYR A 76 7.29 0.60 11.60
CA TYR A 76 7.32 1.99 11.13
C TYR A 76 6.04 2.70 11.60
N PRO A 77 6.14 3.97 12.01
CA PRO A 77 4.94 4.75 12.29
C PRO A 77 4.22 5.08 10.99
N VAL A 78 2.90 5.02 11.03
CA VAL A 78 2.07 5.34 9.88
C VAL A 78 1.60 6.79 10.00
N PRO A 79 1.92 7.65 9.03
CA PRO A 79 1.37 9.00 9.06
C PRO A 79 -0.15 8.96 9.01
N ASP A 80 -0.80 9.76 9.85
CA ASP A 80 -2.26 9.74 9.92
C ASP A 80 -2.91 10.07 8.58
N GLU A 81 -2.27 10.94 7.81
CA GLU A 81 -2.86 11.40 6.56
C GLU A 81 -2.87 10.35 5.45
N VAL A 82 -2.17 9.22 5.62
CA VAL A 82 -2.20 8.16 4.60
C VAL A 82 -3.06 6.98 5.02
N VAL A 83 -3.73 7.07 6.16
CA VAL A 83 -4.60 5.99 6.64
C VAL A 83 -5.91 6.02 5.88
N ILE A 84 -6.21 4.93 5.20
CA ILE A 84 -7.46 4.79 4.45
C ILE A 84 -8.55 4.37 5.41
N LYS A 85 -9.67 5.08 5.37
CA LYS A 85 -10.76 4.85 6.31
C LYS A 85 -11.89 4.00 5.76
N ASP A 86 -11.79 3.64 4.48
CA ASP A 86 -12.78 2.76 3.88
C ASP A 86 -12.68 1.35 4.47
N PRO A 87 -13.75 0.57 4.40
CA PRO A 87 -13.72 -0.78 4.94
C PRO A 87 -12.64 -1.64 4.33
N ASN A 88 -11.96 -2.40 5.18
CA ASN A 88 -10.96 -3.36 4.72
C ASN A 88 -11.66 -4.61 4.21
N LYS A 89 -11.35 -5.02 2.99
CA LYS A 89 -12.01 -6.16 2.36
C LYS A 89 -11.17 -7.43 2.35
N VAL A 90 -9.98 -7.36 2.94
CA VAL A 90 -9.10 -8.53 2.93
C VAL A 90 -8.84 -9.12 4.31
N GLY A 91 -9.23 -8.42 5.36
CA GLY A 91 -9.18 -8.99 6.71
C GLY A 91 -7.83 -8.88 7.43
N HIS A 92 -6.87 -8.22 6.83
CA HIS A 92 -5.58 -7.97 7.47
C HIS A 92 -5.08 -6.59 7.05
N PRO A 93 -4.17 -5.99 7.83
CA PRO A 93 -3.61 -4.69 7.43
C PRO A 93 -2.86 -4.80 6.11
N VAL A 94 -2.94 -3.75 5.30
CA VAL A 94 -2.23 -3.68 4.04
C VAL A 94 -1.47 -2.37 3.99
N VAL A 95 -0.19 -2.44 3.61
CA VAL A 95 0.65 -1.26 3.48
C VAL A 95 1.22 -1.18 2.06
N TRP A 96 1.22 0.04 1.51
CA TRP A 96 1.92 0.34 0.26
C TRP A 96 3.05 1.29 0.61
N ILE A 97 4.27 0.91 0.22
CA ILE A 97 5.44 1.73 0.52
C ILE A 97 6.07 2.26 -0.77
N TYR A 98 6.89 3.27 -0.61
CA TYR A 98 7.77 3.72 -1.67
C TYR A 98 9.09 4.16 -1.04
N PHE A 99 10.10 4.32 -1.87
CA PHE A 99 11.40 4.75 -1.39
C PHE A 99 11.63 6.19 -1.83
N GLU A 100 12.10 7.00 -0.89
CA GLU A 100 12.44 8.38 -1.16
C GLU A 100 13.83 8.62 -0.60
N GLN A 101 14.77 8.88 -1.48
CA GLN A 101 16.17 9.08 -1.09
C GLN A 101 16.70 7.95 -0.22
N GLY A 102 16.33 6.73 -0.59
CA GLY A 102 16.78 5.56 0.14
C GLY A 102 16.02 5.24 1.41
N ALA A 103 15.10 6.08 1.82
CA ALA A 103 14.31 5.86 3.02
C ALA A 103 12.93 5.32 2.65
N ILE A 104 12.39 4.45 3.52
CA ILE A 104 11.04 3.92 3.33
C ILE A 104 10.03 4.96 3.74
N ARG A 105 9.04 5.15 2.87
CA ARG A 105 7.88 5.99 3.14
C ARG A 105 6.63 5.17 2.91
N ILE A 106 5.58 5.49 3.63
CA ILE A 106 4.31 4.80 3.47
C ILE A 106 3.40 5.64 2.60
N ARG A 107 2.97 5.05 1.48
CA ARG A 107 2.06 5.72 0.55
C ARG A 107 0.63 5.62 1.01
N CYS A 108 0.21 4.45 1.43
CA CYS A 108 -1.15 4.16 1.87
C CYS A 108 -1.12 3.08 2.91
N TYR A 109 -2.09 3.10 3.80
CA TYR A 109 -2.23 2.08 4.83
C TYR A 109 -3.70 1.81 5.08
N VAL A 110 -4.08 0.54 5.04
CA VAL A 110 -5.43 0.11 5.37
C VAL A 110 -5.37 -0.67 6.68
N PRO A 111 -5.97 -0.15 7.75
CA PRO A 111 -6.03 -0.90 9.01
C PRO A 111 -6.81 -2.19 8.86
N GLY A 112 -6.37 -3.23 9.54
CA GLY A 112 -6.96 -4.55 9.37
C GLY A 112 -7.96 -4.96 10.42
N GLY A 113 -8.03 -4.24 11.52
CA GLY A 113 -8.77 -4.72 12.67
C GLY A 113 -10.26 -4.47 12.66
N LYS A 114 -10.75 -3.63 11.78
CA LYS A 114 -12.15 -3.23 11.81
C LYS A 114 -12.92 -3.80 10.65
N VAL A 115 -13.96 -4.43 10.98
CA VAL A 115 -14.86 -5.00 9.99
C VAL A 115 -16.20 -4.33 10.12
#